data_3380fe2eea9413ffa73ee7381f5aec88
#
_entry.id   3380fe2eea9413ffa73ee7381f5aec88
#
_cell.length_a   1.000
_cell.length_b   1.000
_cell.length_c   1.000
_cell.angle_alpha   90.00
_cell.angle_beta   90.00
_cell.angle_gamma   90.00
#
_symmetry.space_group_name_H-M   'P 1'
#
loop_
_entity.id
_entity.type
_entity.pdbx_description
1 polymer ?
#
loop_
_entity_poly.entity_id
_entity_poly.type
_entity_poly.pdbx_seq_one_letter_code
_entity_poly.pdbx_strand_id
1 'polypeptide(L)'
;VMTGSSWTTIATIGIALMGIGRAQGFEEGWIAGAIISGAYFGDKVSPLSETTILAASVTDTPLFRHIRYMMITTVPSLIITLIIFTVAGFSHDASNTQHITEVAAALNEKFHITPWLLIVPIVTGILIARKIPSIITLFLSTLLAGVFALIFQPELLQEVSGMATSGFDSLFKGLMITIYGSTSLHTDNAVLSDLIATRGMSGMLNTIWLILCAMCFGGAMTASGMLGSITSIFVRFMKKTVSVVGGTVCSGLFLNLATADQYISIILTGNMFRDIYAK
;
A
#
# COMPACT_ATOMS: atom_id res chain seq x y z
N VAL A 1 -3.04 -9.51 0.70
CA VAL A 1 -4.02 -10.34 1.43
C VAL A 1 -3.75 -10.32 2.94
N MET A 2 -2.52 -10.50 3.37
CA MET A 2 -2.17 -10.58 4.82
C MET A 2 -2.31 -9.24 5.55
N THR A 3 -1.94 -8.14 4.92
CA THR A 3 -1.98 -6.79 5.53
C THR A 3 -3.36 -6.17 5.55
N GLY A 4 -4.28 -6.64 4.71
CA GLY A 4 -5.62 -6.07 4.58
C GLY A 4 -5.64 -4.61 4.08
N SER A 5 -4.52 -4.11 3.55
CA SER A 5 -4.39 -2.74 3.04
C SER A 5 -3.45 -2.70 1.84
N SER A 6 -3.95 -2.19 0.72
CA SER A 6 -3.15 -1.95 -0.49
C SER A 6 -2.07 -0.89 -0.26
N TRP A 7 -2.40 0.18 0.44
CA TRP A 7 -1.47 1.27 0.76
C TRP A 7 -0.28 0.80 1.59
N THR A 8 -0.55 0.02 2.64
CA THR A 8 0.51 -0.55 3.49
C THR A 8 1.40 -1.49 2.69
N THR A 9 0.83 -2.32 1.82
CA THR A 9 1.59 -3.24 0.97
C THR A 9 2.49 -2.49 0.00
N ILE A 10 1.99 -1.43 -0.65
CA ILE A 10 2.77 -0.59 -1.58
C ILE A 10 3.90 0.12 -0.83
N ALA A 11 3.58 0.73 0.31
CA ALA A 11 4.55 1.52 1.09
C ALA A 11 5.61 0.68 1.81
N THR A 12 5.47 -0.63 1.89
CA THR A 12 6.43 -1.54 2.54
C THR A 12 7.13 -2.44 1.51
N ILE A 13 6.52 -3.58 1.21
CA ILE A 13 7.07 -4.57 0.27
C ILE A 13 7.20 -3.98 -1.14
N GLY A 14 6.28 -3.08 -1.52
CA GLY A 14 6.31 -2.43 -2.84
C GLY A 14 7.57 -1.62 -3.07
N ILE A 15 8.05 -0.87 -2.07
CA ILE A 15 9.31 -0.10 -2.17
C ILE A 15 10.49 -1.05 -2.38
N ALA A 16 10.56 -2.14 -1.63
CA ALA A 16 11.63 -3.13 -1.80
C ALA A 16 11.61 -3.78 -3.19
N LEU A 17 10.41 -4.16 -3.68
CA LEU A 17 10.25 -4.71 -5.03
C LEU A 17 10.59 -3.70 -6.12
N MET A 18 10.27 -2.41 -5.92
CA MET A 18 10.65 -1.33 -6.82
C MET A 18 12.17 -1.26 -6.96
N GLY A 19 12.89 -1.32 -5.85
CA GLY A 19 14.33 -1.32 -5.86
C GLY A 19 14.95 -2.53 -6.55
N ILE A 20 14.42 -3.73 -6.30
CA ILE A 20 14.85 -4.95 -6.98
C ILE A 20 14.63 -4.85 -8.49
N GLY A 21 13.44 -4.38 -8.91
CA GLY A 21 13.13 -4.23 -10.32
C GLY A 21 14.01 -3.19 -11.03
N ARG A 22 14.30 -2.06 -10.37
CA ARG A 22 15.28 -1.08 -10.87
C ARG A 22 16.68 -1.67 -11.01
N ALA A 23 17.15 -2.44 -10.02
CA ALA A 23 18.43 -3.12 -10.08
C ALA A 23 18.51 -4.13 -11.24
N GLN A 24 17.37 -4.72 -11.62
CA GLN A 24 17.25 -5.61 -12.78
C GLN A 24 17.11 -4.84 -14.11
N GLY A 25 17.07 -3.51 -14.10
CA GLY A 25 16.98 -2.68 -15.30
C GLY A 25 15.57 -2.54 -15.87
N PHE A 26 14.53 -2.96 -15.14
CA PHE A 26 13.15 -2.75 -15.58
C PHE A 26 12.75 -1.28 -15.49
N GLU A 27 11.93 -0.83 -16.43
CA GLU A 27 11.34 0.49 -16.42
C GLU A 27 10.37 0.66 -15.25
N GLU A 28 10.49 1.77 -14.51
CA GLU A 28 9.76 2.02 -13.26
C GLU A 28 8.24 1.90 -13.40
N GLY A 29 7.69 2.31 -14.54
CA GLY A 29 6.26 2.23 -14.81
C GLY A 29 5.72 0.80 -14.78
N TRP A 30 6.46 -0.16 -15.34
CA TRP A 30 6.09 -1.57 -15.32
C TRP A 30 6.16 -2.17 -13.91
N ILE A 31 7.23 -1.85 -13.17
CA ILE A 31 7.40 -2.32 -11.80
C ILE A 31 6.28 -1.76 -10.91
N ALA A 32 6.04 -0.46 -10.98
CA ALA A 32 4.97 0.20 -10.21
C ALA A 32 3.59 -0.38 -10.56
N GLY A 33 3.30 -0.59 -11.85
CA GLY A 33 2.05 -1.20 -12.31
C GLY A 33 1.84 -2.61 -11.74
N ALA A 34 2.88 -3.44 -11.76
CA ALA A 34 2.82 -4.79 -11.20
C ALA A 34 2.56 -4.79 -9.69
N ILE A 35 3.30 -3.95 -8.95
CA ILE A 35 3.17 -3.80 -7.49
C ILE A 35 1.77 -3.32 -7.12
N ILE A 36 1.27 -2.27 -7.77
CA ILE A 36 -0.05 -1.69 -7.51
C ILE A 36 -1.14 -2.72 -7.82
N SER A 37 -1.07 -3.39 -8.98
CA SER A 37 -2.04 -4.42 -9.36
C SER A 37 -2.11 -5.56 -8.34
N GLY A 38 -0.96 -6.05 -7.88
CA GLY A 38 -0.88 -7.11 -6.87
C GLY A 38 -1.39 -6.66 -5.50
N ALA A 39 -1.06 -5.44 -5.09
CA ALA A 39 -1.50 -4.88 -3.81
C ALA A 39 -3.03 -4.70 -3.77
N TYR A 40 -3.62 -4.15 -4.82
CA TYR A 40 -5.08 -3.99 -4.93
C TYR A 40 -5.83 -5.31 -5.07
N PHE A 41 -5.26 -6.28 -5.79
CA PHE A 41 -5.82 -7.63 -5.82
C PHE A 41 -5.85 -8.24 -4.42
N GLY A 42 -4.72 -8.19 -3.70
CA GLY A 42 -4.61 -8.70 -2.35
C GLY A 42 -5.59 -8.05 -1.38
N ASP A 43 -5.78 -6.75 -1.49
CA ASP A 43 -6.72 -5.99 -0.67
C ASP A 43 -8.18 -6.44 -0.90
N LYS A 44 -8.62 -6.50 -2.15
CA LYS A 44 -9.98 -6.92 -2.51
C LYS A 44 -10.35 -8.33 -2.03
N VAL A 45 -9.40 -9.25 -2.03
CA VAL A 45 -9.63 -10.66 -1.67
C VAL A 45 -9.48 -10.90 -0.17
N SER A 46 -8.87 -9.96 0.56
CA SER A 46 -8.61 -10.10 1.98
C SER A 46 -9.88 -9.93 2.82
N PRO A 47 -10.20 -10.90 3.68
CA PRO A 47 -11.27 -10.72 4.68
C PRO A 47 -10.86 -9.75 5.80
N LEU A 48 -9.62 -9.30 5.83
CA LEU A 48 -9.09 -8.30 6.77
C LEU A 48 -9.08 -6.89 6.16
N SER A 49 -9.48 -6.75 4.90
CA SER A 49 -9.53 -5.46 4.21
C SER A 49 -10.65 -4.59 4.76
N GLU A 50 -10.27 -3.39 5.17
CA GLU A 50 -11.22 -2.39 5.68
C GLU A 50 -12.26 -2.02 4.63
N THR A 51 -11.84 -1.84 3.37
CA THR A 51 -12.74 -1.48 2.27
C THR A 51 -13.71 -2.60 1.92
N THR A 52 -13.24 -3.85 1.95
CA THR A 52 -14.08 -5.04 1.70
C THR A 52 -15.09 -5.26 2.82
N ILE A 53 -14.67 -5.10 4.09
CA ILE A 53 -15.56 -5.17 5.24
C ILE A 53 -16.60 -4.04 5.19
N LEU A 54 -16.16 -2.82 4.87
CA LEU A 54 -17.05 -1.66 4.78
C LEU A 54 -18.11 -1.86 3.70
N ALA A 55 -17.72 -2.28 2.49
CA ALA A 55 -18.65 -2.53 1.39
C ALA A 55 -19.68 -3.60 1.75
N ALA A 56 -19.23 -4.70 2.36
CA ALA A 56 -20.11 -5.77 2.83
C ALA A 56 -21.10 -5.27 3.90
N SER A 57 -20.63 -4.44 4.84
CA SER A 57 -21.44 -3.88 5.93
C SER A 57 -22.50 -2.90 5.41
N VAL A 58 -22.11 -1.96 4.53
CA VAL A 58 -23.04 -0.95 3.99
C VAL A 58 -24.14 -1.60 3.14
N THR A 59 -23.82 -2.69 2.42
CA THR A 59 -24.79 -3.44 1.59
C THR A 59 -25.54 -4.53 2.35
N ASP A 60 -25.28 -4.69 3.65
CA ASP A 60 -25.85 -5.73 4.51
C ASP A 60 -25.66 -7.15 3.93
N THR A 61 -24.49 -7.38 3.34
CA THR A 61 -24.13 -8.63 2.69
C THR A 61 -23.11 -9.39 3.54
N PRO A 62 -23.25 -10.71 3.74
CA PRO A 62 -22.23 -11.50 4.43
C PRO A 62 -20.86 -11.37 3.74
N LEU A 63 -19.81 -11.04 4.51
CA LEU A 63 -18.47 -10.71 4.02
C LEU A 63 -17.92 -11.76 3.02
N PHE A 64 -17.98 -13.04 3.36
CA PHE A 64 -17.48 -14.10 2.47
C PHE A 64 -18.28 -14.26 1.19
N ARG A 65 -19.58 -13.96 1.24
CA ARG A 65 -20.44 -13.94 0.03
C ARG A 65 -20.03 -12.77 -0.88
N HIS A 66 -19.81 -11.61 -0.30
CA HIS A 66 -19.31 -10.43 -1.01
C HIS A 66 -17.96 -10.72 -1.70
N ILE A 67 -16.97 -11.26 -0.96
CA ILE A 67 -15.66 -11.64 -1.51
C ILE A 67 -15.82 -12.64 -2.66
N ARG A 68 -16.65 -13.67 -2.49
CA ARG A 68 -16.88 -14.67 -3.55
C ARG A 68 -17.43 -14.05 -4.83
N TYR A 69 -18.33 -13.09 -4.74
CA TYR A 69 -18.85 -12.39 -5.93
C TYR A 69 -17.78 -11.47 -6.56
N MET A 70 -17.00 -10.77 -5.76
CA MET A 70 -15.88 -9.96 -6.28
C MET A 70 -14.86 -10.82 -7.03
N MET A 71 -14.61 -12.04 -6.61
CA MET A 71 -13.69 -12.97 -7.29
C MET A 71 -14.08 -13.22 -8.75
N ILE A 72 -15.38 -13.20 -9.09
CA ILE A 72 -15.86 -13.43 -10.45
C ILE A 72 -15.31 -12.39 -11.45
N THR A 73 -15.15 -11.15 -11.01
CA THR A 73 -14.59 -10.06 -11.84
C THR A 73 -13.11 -9.89 -11.64
N THR A 74 -12.62 -10.10 -10.43
CA THR A 74 -11.24 -9.83 -10.05
C THR A 74 -10.26 -10.89 -10.58
N VAL A 75 -10.67 -12.18 -10.60
CA VAL A 75 -9.80 -13.28 -11.11
C VAL A 75 -9.55 -13.15 -12.61
N PRO A 76 -10.56 -12.95 -13.48
CA PRO A 76 -10.29 -12.71 -14.90
C PRO A 76 -9.40 -11.50 -15.15
N SER A 77 -9.63 -10.41 -14.43
CA SER A 77 -8.80 -9.20 -14.51
C SER A 77 -7.34 -9.49 -14.12
N LEU A 78 -7.13 -10.25 -13.03
CA LEU A 78 -5.79 -10.65 -12.61
C LEU A 78 -5.10 -11.53 -13.65
N ILE A 79 -5.81 -12.48 -14.25
CA ILE A 79 -5.26 -13.37 -15.30
C ILE A 79 -4.80 -12.54 -16.50
N ILE A 80 -5.62 -11.59 -16.96
CA ILE A 80 -5.26 -10.69 -18.05
C ILE A 80 -4.02 -9.87 -17.69
N THR A 81 -3.99 -9.31 -16.49
CA THR A 81 -2.85 -8.54 -15.98
C THR A 81 -1.58 -9.39 -15.92
N LEU A 82 -1.66 -10.62 -15.42
CA LEU A 82 -0.53 -11.55 -15.39
C LEU A 82 -0.01 -11.86 -16.79
N ILE A 83 -0.89 -12.08 -17.78
CA ILE A 83 -0.50 -12.32 -19.17
C ILE A 83 0.26 -11.11 -19.71
N ILE A 84 -0.29 -9.89 -19.51
CA ILE A 84 0.35 -8.65 -19.98
C ILE A 84 1.74 -8.49 -19.38
N PHE A 85 1.89 -8.63 -18.05
CA PHE A 85 3.18 -8.50 -17.39
C PHE A 85 4.15 -9.62 -17.75
N THR A 86 3.65 -10.84 -17.99
CA THR A 86 4.50 -11.95 -18.44
C THR A 86 5.05 -11.68 -19.84
N VAL A 87 4.19 -11.25 -20.76
CA VAL A 87 4.62 -10.91 -22.13
C VAL A 87 5.61 -9.72 -22.10
N ALA A 88 5.32 -8.68 -21.32
CA ALA A 88 6.23 -7.55 -21.16
C ALA A 88 7.57 -7.98 -20.54
N GLY A 89 7.54 -8.88 -19.56
CA GLY A 89 8.75 -9.41 -18.92
C GLY A 89 9.64 -10.23 -19.88
N PHE A 90 9.05 -11.03 -20.75
CA PHE A 90 9.81 -11.76 -21.77
C PHE A 90 10.38 -10.87 -22.88
N SER A 91 9.78 -9.70 -23.10
CA SER A 91 10.26 -8.72 -24.07
C SER A 91 11.42 -7.87 -23.53
N HIS A 92 11.72 -8.01 -22.23
CA HIS A 92 12.80 -7.28 -21.60
C HIS A 92 14.06 -8.15 -21.57
N ASP A 93 15.11 -7.71 -22.25
CA ASP A 93 16.41 -8.37 -22.20
C ASP A 93 17.04 -8.18 -20.82
N ALA A 94 17.00 -9.22 -20.01
CA ALA A 94 17.64 -9.28 -18.68
C ALA A 94 19.19 -9.31 -18.80
N SER A 95 19.75 -8.48 -19.66
CA SER A 95 21.19 -8.50 -20.01
C SER A 95 22.09 -7.89 -18.94
N ASN A 96 21.56 -7.41 -17.81
CA ASN A 96 22.34 -6.67 -16.82
C ASN A 96 22.58 -7.46 -15.52
N THR A 97 22.99 -8.73 -15.64
CA THR A 97 23.44 -9.55 -14.48
C THR A 97 24.60 -8.90 -13.72
N GLN A 98 25.43 -8.11 -14.40
CA GLN A 98 26.54 -7.38 -13.75
C GLN A 98 26.01 -6.32 -12.78
N HIS A 99 24.97 -5.59 -13.15
CA HIS A 99 24.38 -4.56 -12.30
C HIS A 99 23.73 -5.13 -11.03
N ILE A 100 23.13 -6.32 -11.13
CA ILE A 100 22.57 -7.03 -9.97
C ILE A 100 23.66 -7.44 -8.98
N THR A 101 24.79 -7.96 -9.49
CA THR A 101 25.92 -8.35 -8.66
C THR A 101 26.59 -7.16 -8.00
N GLU A 102 26.70 -6.03 -8.67
CA GLU A 102 27.22 -4.77 -8.12
C GLU A 102 26.31 -4.22 -6.99
N VAL A 103 24.98 -4.18 -7.22
CA VAL A 103 24.02 -3.76 -6.18
C VAL A 103 24.03 -4.72 -5.00
N ALA A 104 24.08 -6.03 -5.24
CA ALA A 104 24.15 -7.03 -4.18
C ALA A 104 25.47 -6.94 -3.38
N ALA A 105 26.58 -6.69 -4.04
CA ALA A 105 27.88 -6.48 -3.38
C ALA A 105 27.85 -5.21 -2.52
N ALA A 106 27.37 -4.10 -3.06
CA ALA A 106 27.24 -2.84 -2.34
C ALA A 106 26.27 -2.94 -1.14
N LEU A 107 25.20 -3.72 -1.27
CA LEU A 107 24.29 -4.05 -0.16
C LEU A 107 25.00 -4.83 0.95
N ASN A 108 25.76 -5.87 0.60
CA ASN A 108 26.49 -6.69 1.57
C ASN A 108 27.64 -5.95 2.24
N GLU A 109 28.24 -4.98 1.54
CA GLU A 109 29.30 -4.12 2.11
C GLU A 109 28.72 -3.13 3.13
N LYS A 110 27.56 -2.55 2.84
CA LYS A 110 26.95 -1.50 3.68
C LYS A 110 26.08 -2.07 4.80
N PHE A 111 25.39 -3.19 4.56
CA PHE A 111 24.44 -3.78 5.50
C PHE A 111 24.90 -5.14 6.00
N HIS A 112 24.81 -5.35 7.29
CA HIS A 112 25.08 -6.67 7.88
C HIS A 112 23.83 -7.57 7.70
N ILE A 113 23.72 -8.21 6.53
CA ILE A 113 22.56 -9.02 6.17
C ILE A 113 22.70 -10.42 6.77
N THR A 114 21.86 -10.75 7.75
CA THR A 114 21.83 -12.05 8.40
C THR A 114 20.43 -12.68 8.31
N PRO A 115 20.33 -14.02 8.27
CA PRO A 115 19.04 -14.71 8.26
C PRO A 115 18.15 -14.35 9.46
N TRP A 116 18.72 -13.92 10.57
CA TRP A 116 18.00 -13.49 11.77
C TRP A 116 17.09 -12.29 11.53
N LEU A 117 17.42 -11.42 10.54
CA LEU A 117 16.57 -10.30 10.18
C LEU A 117 15.19 -10.72 9.65
N LEU A 118 15.07 -11.96 9.14
CA LEU A 118 13.78 -12.52 8.70
C LEU A 118 12.80 -12.76 9.85
N ILE A 119 13.27 -12.77 11.10
CA ILE A 119 12.38 -12.90 12.27
C ILE A 119 11.37 -11.74 12.30
N VAL A 120 11.79 -10.51 11.94
CA VAL A 120 10.92 -9.32 11.97
C VAL A 120 9.70 -9.50 11.06
N PRO A 121 9.84 -9.77 9.75
CA PRO A 121 8.68 -10.00 8.88
C PRO A 121 7.89 -11.27 9.25
N ILE A 122 8.53 -12.31 9.76
CA ILE A 122 7.83 -13.54 10.21
C ILE A 122 6.94 -13.23 11.42
N VAL A 123 7.45 -12.54 12.44
CA VAL A 123 6.67 -12.13 13.62
C VAL A 123 5.53 -11.20 13.19
N THR A 124 5.80 -10.24 12.31
CA THR A 124 4.77 -9.36 11.75
C THR A 124 3.66 -10.17 11.06
N GLY A 125 4.03 -11.16 10.25
CA GLY A 125 3.07 -12.06 9.59
C GLY A 125 2.24 -12.87 10.60
N ILE A 126 2.85 -13.36 11.68
CA ILE A 126 2.15 -14.08 12.75
C ILE A 126 1.16 -13.16 13.48
N LEU A 127 1.54 -11.92 13.80
CA LEU A 127 0.66 -10.94 14.44
C LEU A 127 -0.58 -10.65 13.57
N ILE A 128 -0.38 -10.48 12.26
CA ILE A 128 -1.46 -10.28 11.30
C ILE A 128 -2.36 -11.54 11.24
N ALA A 129 -1.78 -12.73 11.16
CA ALA A 129 -2.52 -13.99 11.15
C ALA A 129 -3.34 -14.19 12.43
N ARG A 130 -2.87 -13.65 13.56
CA ARG A 130 -3.58 -13.62 14.85
C ARG A 130 -4.69 -12.57 14.91
N LYS A 131 -4.93 -11.83 13.81
CA LYS A 131 -5.95 -10.76 13.72
C LYS A 131 -5.77 -9.63 14.74
N ILE A 132 -4.55 -9.34 15.11
CA ILE A 132 -4.23 -8.19 15.96
C ILE A 132 -4.48 -6.92 15.14
N PRO A 133 -5.04 -5.85 15.74
CA PRO A 133 -5.30 -4.59 15.04
C PRO A 133 -4.06 -4.06 14.33
N SER A 134 -4.24 -3.56 13.10
CA SER A 134 -3.14 -3.16 12.19
C SER A 134 -2.19 -2.14 12.83
N ILE A 135 -2.73 -1.15 13.56
CA ILE A 135 -1.93 -0.11 14.24
C ILE A 135 -0.98 -0.75 15.27
N ILE A 136 -1.49 -1.66 16.10
CA ILE A 136 -0.69 -2.34 17.13
C ILE A 136 0.37 -3.22 16.46
N THR A 137 0.00 -3.95 15.42
CA THR A 137 0.92 -4.81 14.67
C THR A 137 2.07 -4.00 14.07
N LEU A 138 1.76 -2.89 13.39
CA LEU A 138 2.78 -2.03 12.79
C LEU A 138 3.69 -1.39 13.84
N PHE A 139 3.12 -0.93 14.94
CA PHE A 139 3.88 -0.33 16.03
C PHE A 139 4.85 -1.35 16.66
N LEU A 140 4.36 -2.55 17.02
CA LEU A 140 5.20 -3.61 17.57
C LEU A 140 6.27 -4.07 16.57
N SER A 141 5.94 -4.16 15.28
CA SER A 141 6.90 -4.53 14.24
C SER A 141 7.98 -3.48 14.07
N THR A 142 7.62 -2.19 14.16
CA THR A 142 8.60 -1.09 14.11
C THR A 142 9.53 -1.11 15.32
N LEU A 143 9.01 -1.35 16.52
CA LEU A 143 9.84 -1.51 17.72
C LEU A 143 10.77 -2.71 17.61
N LEU A 144 10.25 -3.85 17.15
CA LEU A 144 11.07 -5.05 16.93
C LEU A 144 12.16 -4.80 15.90
N ALA A 145 11.83 -4.17 14.76
CA ALA A 145 12.81 -3.78 13.76
C ALA A 145 13.88 -2.83 14.32
N GLY A 146 13.49 -1.88 15.17
CA GLY A 146 14.40 -0.98 15.87
C GLY A 146 15.39 -1.71 16.78
N VAL A 147 14.90 -2.71 17.55
CA VAL A 147 15.78 -3.55 18.39
C VAL A 147 16.76 -4.33 17.52
N PHE A 148 16.30 -4.93 16.42
CA PHE A 148 17.17 -5.62 15.48
C PHE A 148 18.19 -4.69 14.82
N ALA A 149 17.81 -3.45 14.49
CA ALA A 149 18.73 -2.46 13.96
C ALA A 149 19.84 -2.10 14.98
N LEU A 150 19.49 -1.96 16.25
CA LEU A 150 20.48 -1.72 17.32
C LEU A 150 21.47 -2.86 17.49
N ILE A 151 21.03 -4.12 17.30
CA ILE A 151 21.87 -5.31 17.48
C ILE A 151 22.73 -5.58 16.25
N PHE A 152 22.14 -5.52 15.06
CA PHE A 152 22.77 -5.97 13.82
C PHE A 152 23.34 -4.85 12.96
N GLN A 153 22.93 -3.58 13.17
CA GLN A 153 23.33 -2.44 12.34
C GLN A 153 23.79 -1.22 13.16
N PRO A 154 24.62 -1.39 14.21
CA PRO A 154 25.01 -0.25 15.07
C PRO A 154 25.82 0.79 14.30
N GLU A 155 26.66 0.40 13.36
CA GLU A 155 27.49 1.29 12.56
C GLU A 155 26.66 2.20 11.66
N LEU A 156 25.62 1.66 11.02
CA LEU A 156 24.68 2.43 10.21
C LEU A 156 23.89 3.44 11.05
N LEU A 157 23.43 3.03 12.23
CA LEU A 157 22.72 3.94 13.14
C LEU A 157 23.64 5.08 13.62
N GLN A 158 24.91 4.79 13.85
CA GLN A 158 25.89 5.81 14.18
C GLN A 158 26.12 6.79 13.02
N GLU A 159 26.26 6.29 11.79
CA GLU A 159 26.37 7.11 10.58
C GLU A 159 25.14 8.01 10.40
N VAL A 160 23.92 7.47 10.52
CA VAL A 160 22.66 8.21 10.44
C VAL A 160 22.56 9.27 11.54
N SER A 161 23.11 9.01 12.73
CA SER A 161 23.09 9.98 13.84
C SER A 161 23.92 11.25 13.57
N GLY A 162 24.93 11.15 12.69
CA GLY A 162 25.88 12.23 12.40
C GLY A 162 26.73 12.63 13.59
N MET A 163 26.81 11.81 14.65
CA MET A 163 27.60 12.09 15.84
C MET A 163 28.98 11.45 15.75
N ALA A 164 30.01 12.20 16.07
CA ALA A 164 31.39 11.70 16.09
C ALA A 164 31.68 10.75 17.26
N THR A 165 30.85 10.76 18.30
CA THR A 165 31.02 9.94 19.51
C THR A 165 30.23 8.65 19.36
N SER A 166 30.90 7.50 19.50
CA SER A 166 30.26 6.21 19.61
C SER A 166 29.73 6.00 21.03
N GLY A 167 28.42 5.79 21.17
CA GLY A 167 27.79 5.58 22.46
C GLY A 167 26.30 5.31 22.32
N PHE A 168 25.63 5.01 23.42
CA PHE A 168 24.18 4.77 23.42
C PHE A 168 23.40 5.98 22.86
N ASP A 169 23.83 7.20 23.13
CA ASP A 169 23.19 8.43 22.67
C ASP A 169 23.20 8.53 21.13
N SER A 170 24.31 8.16 20.48
CA SER A 170 24.41 8.17 19.02
C SER A 170 23.52 7.09 18.39
N LEU A 171 23.50 5.90 18.96
CA LEU A 171 22.64 4.79 18.50
C LEU A 171 21.16 5.14 18.67
N PHE A 172 20.78 5.68 19.82
CA PHE A 172 19.41 6.09 20.08
C PHE A 172 18.96 7.22 19.13
N LYS A 173 19.82 8.23 18.94
CA LYS A 173 19.55 9.32 17.99
C LYS A 173 19.41 8.79 16.57
N GLY A 174 20.31 7.90 16.12
CA GLY A 174 20.26 7.28 14.80
C GLY A 174 18.96 6.48 14.61
N LEU A 175 18.56 5.71 15.63
CA LEU A 175 17.30 4.96 15.62
C LEU A 175 16.09 5.91 15.50
N MET A 176 16.05 6.98 16.27
CA MET A 176 14.97 7.97 16.21
C MET A 176 14.89 8.64 14.84
N ILE A 177 16.04 9.04 14.27
CA ILE A 177 16.10 9.62 12.92
C ILE A 177 15.58 8.61 11.89
N THR A 178 15.95 7.34 12.01
CA THR A 178 15.49 6.29 11.08
C THR A 178 13.97 6.08 11.15
N ILE A 179 13.37 6.13 12.32
CA ILE A 179 11.92 5.95 12.50
C ILE A 179 11.15 7.19 12.06
N TYR A 180 11.56 8.36 12.52
CA TYR A 180 10.80 9.60 12.34
C TYR A 180 11.27 10.44 11.16
N GLY A 181 12.57 10.60 11.01
CA GLY A 181 13.19 11.52 10.06
C GLY A 181 13.47 10.89 8.70
N SER A 182 14.12 11.68 7.85
CA SER A 182 14.66 11.20 6.58
C SER A 182 16.07 10.68 6.77
N THR A 183 16.37 9.53 6.19
CA THR A 183 17.72 8.97 6.12
C THR A 183 18.21 9.00 4.68
N SER A 184 19.44 9.48 4.49
CA SER A 184 20.16 9.41 3.23
C SER A 184 21.55 8.86 3.52
N LEU A 185 21.74 7.58 3.26
CA LEU A 185 23.04 6.95 3.32
C LEU A 185 23.67 7.05 1.92
N HIS A 186 24.89 7.55 1.86
CA HIS A 186 25.62 7.64 0.60
C HIS A 186 26.34 6.31 0.33
N THR A 187 26.11 5.78 -0.87
CA THR A 187 26.86 4.65 -1.40
C THR A 187 27.40 5.01 -2.78
N ASP A 188 28.43 4.33 -3.23
CA ASP A 188 29.01 4.56 -4.57
C ASP A 188 28.03 4.20 -5.70
N ASN A 189 26.96 3.46 -5.39
CA ASN A 189 25.92 3.10 -6.35
C ASN A 189 24.70 4.01 -6.19
N ALA A 190 24.39 4.82 -7.22
CA ALA A 190 23.29 5.77 -7.21
C ALA A 190 21.92 5.09 -7.00
N VAL A 191 21.70 3.91 -7.61
CA VAL A 191 20.47 3.14 -7.48
C VAL A 191 20.27 2.67 -6.05
N LEU A 192 21.35 2.21 -5.41
CA LEU A 192 21.31 1.79 -4.01
C LEU A 192 21.08 3.00 -3.09
N SER A 193 21.73 4.12 -3.34
CA SER A 193 21.54 5.35 -2.54
C SER A 193 20.08 5.81 -2.56
N ASP A 194 19.42 5.79 -3.70
CA ASP A 194 18.01 6.12 -3.83
C ASP A 194 17.10 5.12 -3.12
N LEU A 195 17.47 3.84 -3.15
CA LEU A 195 16.69 2.75 -2.56
C LEU A 195 16.69 2.77 -1.03
N ILE A 196 17.84 3.09 -0.44
CA ILE A 196 18.02 3.17 1.03
C ILE A 196 17.66 4.54 1.60
N ALA A 197 17.44 5.54 0.75
CA ALA A 197 16.94 6.84 1.17
C ALA A 197 15.47 6.70 1.62
N THR A 198 15.23 6.87 2.91
CA THR A 198 13.88 6.83 3.47
C THR A 198 13.47 8.20 3.99
N ARG A 199 12.19 8.50 3.88
CA ARG A 199 11.63 9.75 4.41
C ARG A 199 11.04 9.57 5.81
N GLY A 200 11.07 8.35 6.34
CA GLY A 200 10.52 8.02 7.64
C GLY A 200 9.05 8.43 7.79
N MET A 201 8.60 8.58 9.02
CA MET A 201 7.25 9.01 9.33
C MET A 201 6.98 10.45 8.84
N SER A 202 7.97 11.32 8.86
CA SER A 202 7.83 12.71 8.40
C SER A 202 7.49 12.81 6.91
N GLY A 203 7.94 11.88 6.08
CA GLY A 203 7.60 11.81 4.66
C GLY A 203 6.13 11.53 4.38
N MET A 204 5.43 10.94 5.33
CA MET A 204 3.99 10.65 5.22
C MET A 204 3.09 11.84 5.59
N LEU A 205 3.64 12.91 6.17
CA LEU A 205 2.85 14.07 6.59
C LEU A 205 2.10 14.74 5.42
N ASN A 206 2.71 14.80 4.24
CA ASN A 206 2.06 15.33 3.05
C ASN A 206 0.86 14.46 2.63
N THR A 207 0.97 13.15 2.74
CA THR A 207 -0.12 12.21 2.45
C THR A 207 -1.25 12.36 3.46
N ILE A 208 -0.93 12.49 4.76
CA ILE A 208 -1.91 12.73 5.82
C ILE A 208 -2.64 14.06 5.56
N TRP A 209 -1.91 15.12 5.19
CA TRP A 209 -2.49 16.41 4.86
C TRP A 209 -3.45 16.33 3.66
N LEU A 210 -3.05 15.62 2.61
CA LEU A 210 -3.90 15.36 1.44
C LEU A 210 -5.20 14.64 1.85
N ILE A 211 -5.11 13.60 2.66
CA ILE A 211 -6.27 12.85 3.15
C ILE A 211 -7.20 13.76 3.96
N LEU A 212 -6.65 14.56 4.88
CA LEU A 212 -7.45 15.50 5.66
C LEU A 212 -8.19 16.51 4.77
N CYS A 213 -7.53 17.10 3.79
CA CYS A 213 -8.16 18.03 2.83
C CYS A 213 -9.25 17.33 2.02
N ALA A 214 -9.01 16.11 1.54
CA ALA A 214 -9.99 15.33 0.79
C ALA A 214 -11.22 14.99 1.65
N MET A 215 -11.02 14.60 2.91
CA MET A 215 -12.11 14.33 3.84
C MET A 215 -12.92 15.60 4.18
N CYS A 216 -12.26 16.73 4.37
CA CYS A 216 -12.95 18.01 4.57
C CYS A 216 -13.80 18.40 3.34
N PHE A 217 -13.25 18.23 2.14
CA PHE A 217 -13.97 18.47 0.90
C PHE A 217 -15.18 17.52 0.75
N GLY A 218 -14.98 16.22 0.95
CA GLY A 218 -16.04 15.21 0.91
C GLY A 218 -17.13 15.50 1.96
N GLY A 219 -16.74 15.88 3.19
CA GLY A 219 -17.64 16.27 4.24
C GLY A 219 -18.49 17.51 3.90
N ALA A 220 -17.86 18.54 3.31
CA ALA A 220 -18.56 19.74 2.86
C ALA A 220 -19.56 19.43 1.74
N MET A 221 -19.18 18.60 0.76
CA MET A 221 -20.08 18.15 -0.31
C MET A 221 -21.26 17.33 0.21
N THR A 222 -21.03 16.50 1.23
CA THR A 222 -22.08 15.73 1.89
C THR A 222 -23.02 16.63 2.67
N ALA A 223 -22.49 17.54 3.50
CA ALA A 223 -23.26 18.45 4.33
C ALA A 223 -24.08 19.46 3.53
N SER A 224 -23.57 19.89 2.36
CA SER A 224 -24.29 20.80 1.43
C SER A 224 -25.41 20.12 0.64
N GLY A 225 -25.55 18.78 0.71
CA GLY A 225 -26.50 18.02 -0.08
C GLY A 225 -26.14 17.90 -1.57
N MET A 226 -24.99 18.41 -1.99
CA MET A 226 -24.55 18.33 -3.40
C MET A 226 -24.42 16.88 -3.88
N LEU A 227 -23.84 16.01 -3.05
CA LEU A 227 -23.73 14.58 -3.36
C LEU A 227 -25.12 13.94 -3.54
N GLY A 228 -26.07 14.25 -2.67
CA GLY A 228 -27.45 13.77 -2.79
C GLY A 228 -28.14 14.24 -4.07
N SER A 229 -27.91 15.49 -4.46
CA SER A 229 -28.48 16.08 -5.71
C SER A 229 -27.91 15.39 -6.95
N ILE A 230 -26.60 15.21 -7.02
CA ILE A 230 -25.93 14.51 -8.13
C ILE A 230 -26.41 13.08 -8.20
N THR A 231 -26.50 12.40 -7.07
CA THR A 231 -27.03 11.05 -6.92
C THR A 231 -28.42 10.91 -7.46
N SER A 232 -29.31 11.86 -7.13
CA SER A 232 -30.71 11.82 -7.57
C SER A 232 -30.84 11.85 -9.12
N ILE A 233 -29.90 12.49 -9.81
CA ILE A 233 -29.82 12.50 -11.27
C ILE A 233 -29.53 11.07 -11.77
N PHE A 234 -28.58 10.37 -11.21
CA PHE A 234 -28.27 9.00 -11.63
C PHE A 234 -29.46 8.06 -11.40
N VAL A 235 -30.10 8.12 -10.23
CA VAL A 235 -31.26 7.29 -9.90
C VAL A 235 -32.45 7.53 -10.84
N ARG A 236 -32.65 8.76 -11.31
CA ARG A 236 -33.75 9.15 -12.22
C ARG A 236 -33.70 8.44 -13.58
N PHE A 237 -32.52 8.08 -14.05
CA PHE A 237 -32.32 7.41 -15.34
C PHE A 237 -32.41 5.86 -15.27
N MET A 238 -32.58 5.31 -14.06
CA MET A 238 -32.52 3.87 -13.83
C MET A 238 -33.94 3.25 -13.84
N LYS A 239 -34.34 2.72 -15.00
CA LYS A 239 -35.64 2.04 -15.18
C LYS A 239 -35.55 0.52 -15.38
N LYS A 240 -34.35 -0.02 -15.63
CA LYS A 240 -34.12 -1.44 -15.90
C LYS A 240 -32.94 -1.96 -15.05
N THR A 241 -32.94 -3.26 -14.73
CA THR A 241 -31.87 -3.90 -13.93
C THR A 241 -30.46 -3.61 -14.47
N VAL A 242 -30.27 -3.71 -15.78
CA VAL A 242 -28.99 -3.36 -16.43
C VAL A 242 -28.62 -1.90 -16.21
N SER A 243 -29.62 -1.01 -16.27
CA SER A 243 -29.42 0.43 -16.02
C SER A 243 -29.10 0.71 -14.55
N VAL A 244 -29.63 -0.07 -13.61
CA VAL A 244 -29.30 0.04 -12.18
C VAL A 244 -27.84 -0.36 -11.94
N VAL A 245 -27.40 -1.49 -12.49
CA VAL A 245 -25.99 -1.93 -12.36
C VAL A 245 -25.04 -0.92 -12.99
N GLY A 246 -25.31 -0.48 -14.23
CA GLY A 246 -24.50 0.54 -14.90
C GLY A 246 -24.45 1.85 -14.13
N GLY A 247 -25.60 2.30 -13.62
CA GLY A 247 -25.69 3.50 -12.81
C GLY A 247 -24.96 3.40 -11.46
N THR A 248 -24.99 2.24 -10.81
CA THR A 248 -24.23 2.00 -9.60
C THR A 248 -22.73 2.14 -9.86
N VAL A 249 -22.24 1.54 -10.95
CA VAL A 249 -20.83 1.64 -11.35
C VAL A 249 -20.46 3.07 -11.68
N CYS A 250 -21.25 3.77 -12.50
CA CYS A 250 -21.01 5.16 -12.87
C CYS A 250 -21.04 6.09 -11.64
N SER A 251 -22.00 5.90 -10.74
CA SER A 251 -22.09 6.68 -9.50
C SER A 251 -20.87 6.45 -8.60
N GLY A 252 -20.45 5.21 -8.42
CA GLY A 252 -19.28 4.86 -7.63
C GLY A 252 -18.01 5.47 -8.21
N LEU A 253 -17.80 5.39 -9.52
CA LEU A 253 -16.67 6.02 -10.20
C LEU A 253 -16.71 7.55 -10.06
N PHE A 254 -17.88 8.15 -10.29
CA PHE A 254 -18.04 9.58 -10.15
C PHE A 254 -17.75 10.06 -8.72
N LEU A 255 -18.32 9.38 -7.71
CA LEU A 255 -18.10 9.72 -6.32
C LEU A 255 -16.62 9.56 -5.93
N ASN A 256 -15.98 8.49 -6.39
CA ASN A 256 -14.55 8.27 -6.13
C ASN A 256 -13.67 9.37 -6.72
N LEU A 257 -14.00 9.86 -7.92
CA LEU A 257 -13.31 11.00 -8.54
C LEU A 257 -13.62 12.32 -7.85
N ALA A 258 -14.88 12.53 -7.46
CA ALA A 258 -15.33 13.80 -6.86
C ALA A 258 -14.84 13.97 -5.42
N THR A 259 -14.77 12.89 -4.64
CA THR A 259 -14.38 12.95 -3.23
C THR A 259 -12.90 12.61 -3.02
N ALA A 260 -12.24 12.04 -4.02
CA ALA A 260 -10.88 11.49 -3.95
C ALA A 260 -10.70 10.51 -2.76
N ASP A 261 -11.81 9.92 -2.30
CA ASP A 261 -11.85 9.03 -1.14
C ASP A 261 -12.69 7.79 -1.44
N GLN A 262 -12.06 6.61 -1.33
CA GLN A 262 -12.72 5.33 -1.60
C GLN A 262 -13.75 4.97 -0.52
N TYR A 263 -13.54 5.36 0.76
CA TYR A 263 -14.47 5.05 1.84
C TYR A 263 -15.80 5.78 1.67
N ILE A 264 -15.75 7.08 1.37
CA ILE A 264 -16.93 7.88 1.09
C ILE A 264 -17.68 7.34 -0.13
N SER A 265 -16.96 6.99 -1.20
CA SER A 265 -17.55 6.41 -2.41
C SER A 265 -18.29 5.11 -2.10
N ILE A 266 -17.69 4.20 -1.31
CA ILE A 266 -18.32 2.92 -0.93
C ILE A 266 -19.58 3.18 -0.09
N ILE A 267 -19.49 4.02 0.94
CA ILE A 267 -20.60 4.30 1.85
C ILE A 267 -21.78 4.93 1.11
N LEU A 268 -21.50 5.97 0.31
CA LEU A 268 -22.55 6.69 -0.39
C LEU A 268 -23.20 5.81 -1.48
N THR A 269 -22.41 5.16 -2.32
CA THR A 269 -22.93 4.26 -3.35
C THR A 269 -23.72 3.11 -2.74
N GLY A 270 -23.19 2.48 -1.70
CA GLY A 270 -23.88 1.39 -1.02
C GLY A 270 -25.21 1.81 -0.43
N ASN A 271 -25.26 2.91 0.31
CA ASN A 271 -26.50 3.42 0.90
C ASN A 271 -27.54 3.85 -0.16
N MET A 272 -27.09 4.43 -1.27
CA MET A 272 -27.97 4.87 -2.34
C MET A 272 -28.70 3.72 -3.05
N PHE A 273 -27.97 2.64 -3.32
CA PHE A 273 -28.48 1.55 -4.15
C PHE A 273 -28.99 0.36 -3.34
N ARG A 274 -28.70 0.27 -2.03
CA ARG A 274 -29.14 -0.81 -1.15
C ARG A 274 -30.60 -1.13 -1.28
N ASP A 275 -31.47 -0.13 -1.15
CA ASP A 275 -32.93 -0.32 -1.19
C ASP A 275 -33.44 -0.65 -2.61
N ILE A 276 -32.69 -0.27 -3.63
CA ILE A 276 -33.03 -0.58 -5.04
C ILE A 276 -32.74 -2.04 -5.36
N TYR A 277 -31.64 -2.58 -4.81
CA TYR A 277 -31.28 -3.99 -4.97
C TYR A 277 -32.07 -4.93 -4.07
N ALA A 278 -32.71 -4.43 -3.01
CA ALA A 278 -33.57 -5.22 -2.11
C ALA A 278 -34.97 -5.48 -2.68
N LYS A 279 -35.36 -4.76 -3.73
CA LYS A 279 -36.63 -4.94 -4.49
C LYS A 279 -36.45 -5.85 -5.70
#